data_e82ffae7d636a2a23d6cb89ba1e08ad3
#
_entry.id   e82ffae7d636a2a23d6cb89ba1e08ad3
#
_cell.length_a   1.000
_cell.length_b   1.000
_cell.length_c   1.000
_cell.angle_alpha   90.00
_cell.angle_beta   90.00
_cell.angle_gamma   90.00
#
_symmetry.space_group_name_H-M   'P 1'
#
loop_
_entity.id
_entity.type
_entity.pdbx_description
1 polymer ?
#
loop_
_entity_poly.entity_id
_entity_poly.type
_entity_poly.pdbx_seq_one_letter_code
_entity_poly.pdbx_strand_id
1 'polypeptide(L)'
;MPSGGSVLAALVLALGLAACAAAPPPAPPRALSPGEQCLADLGAHGVRYELAAVPTSTGPCAVVNPVKVASAGVAWNQPAVMSCALADRVDRFFTEAVEPLARRHLGTGIARMDNFGAYSCRREVGQAGRWSEHAAGRAIDVSGFVTADGSRVTVEQDWNRPGPKREFLHAVASRACDYFNVVLSPDSDRYHYNHLHLDIGPWRLCQTRAKTPAARSVSSTIDSGASP
;
A
#
# COMPACT_ATOMS: atom_id res chain seq x y z
N MET A 1 11.70 -22.35 108.13
CA MET A 1 12.32 -23.10 107.07
C MET A 1 11.29 -23.23 105.97
N PRO A 2 11.41 -22.51 104.83
CA PRO A 2 10.95 -23.04 103.59
C PRO A 2 12.00 -22.88 102.50
N SER A 3 12.07 -23.90 101.70
CA SER A 3 12.89 -24.12 100.57
C SER A 3 12.46 -23.26 99.31
N GLY A 4 13.43 -22.60 98.77
CA GLY A 4 13.20 -21.87 97.49
C GLY A 4 13.29 -22.78 96.27
N GLY A 5 12.32 -22.68 95.45
CA GLY A 5 12.32 -23.33 94.12
C GLY A 5 12.63 -22.27 93.03
N SER A 6 13.78 -22.42 92.34
CA SER A 6 14.16 -21.62 91.22
C SER A 6 13.43 -22.12 89.96
N VAL A 7 12.64 -21.25 89.38
CA VAL A 7 12.00 -21.48 88.09
C VAL A 7 12.94 -20.95 86.99
N LEU A 8 13.55 -21.82 86.25
CA LEU A 8 14.27 -21.45 84.99
C LEU A 8 13.31 -21.23 83.91
N ALA A 9 13.16 -19.95 83.46
CA ALA A 9 12.40 -19.58 82.30
C ALA A 9 13.25 -19.84 81.04
N ALA A 10 12.84 -20.78 80.21
CA ALA A 10 13.45 -21.06 78.90
C ALA A 10 12.94 -20.06 77.87
N LEU A 11 13.81 -19.19 77.43
CA LEU A 11 13.52 -18.22 76.34
C LEU A 11 13.65 -19.00 75.03
N VAL A 12 12.52 -19.29 74.36
CA VAL A 12 12.50 -19.88 73.00
C VAL A 12 12.62 -18.72 71.98
N LEU A 13 13.79 -18.62 71.37
CA LEU A 13 14.07 -17.67 70.32
C LEU A 13 13.50 -18.24 69.01
N ALA A 14 12.35 -17.75 68.54
CA ALA A 14 11.76 -18.08 67.23
C ALA A 14 12.51 -17.31 66.14
N LEU A 15 13.43 -17.96 65.39
CA LEU A 15 13.99 -17.43 64.15
C LEU A 15 12.91 -17.47 63.08
N GLY A 16 12.34 -16.31 62.73
CA GLY A 16 11.47 -16.13 61.58
C GLY A 16 12.31 -16.20 60.28
N LEU A 17 12.20 -17.29 59.54
CA LEU A 17 12.69 -17.37 58.18
C LEU A 17 11.82 -16.46 57.31
N ALA A 18 12.30 -15.25 56.97
CA ALA A 18 11.73 -14.40 55.94
C ALA A 18 11.97 -15.07 54.57
N ALA A 19 10.98 -15.77 54.03
CA ALA A 19 11.01 -16.27 52.67
C ALA A 19 10.95 -15.05 51.71
N CYS A 20 12.06 -14.73 51.03
CA CYS A 20 12.08 -13.81 49.91
C CYS A 20 11.24 -14.46 48.82
N ALA A 21 9.97 -14.05 48.68
CA ALA A 21 9.14 -14.39 47.53
C ALA A 21 9.77 -13.72 46.30
N ALA A 22 10.32 -14.53 45.37
CA ALA A 22 10.77 -14.02 44.08
C ALA A 22 9.60 -13.36 43.37
N ALA A 23 9.83 -12.17 42.81
CA ALA A 23 8.83 -11.49 41.99
C ALA A 23 8.40 -12.41 40.83
N PRO A 24 7.11 -12.46 40.47
CA PRO A 24 6.67 -13.26 39.35
C PRO A 24 7.39 -12.79 38.07
N PRO A 25 7.71 -13.71 37.14
CA PRO A 25 8.34 -13.33 35.88
C PRO A 25 7.45 -12.31 35.13
N PRO A 26 8.06 -11.36 34.39
CA PRO A 26 7.30 -10.39 33.60
C PRO A 26 6.38 -11.13 32.64
N ALA A 27 5.13 -10.64 32.50
CA ALA A 27 4.20 -11.22 31.58
C ALA A 27 4.78 -11.16 30.13
N PRO A 28 4.56 -12.20 29.32
CA PRO A 28 5.03 -12.18 27.94
C PRO A 28 4.45 -10.97 27.19
N PRO A 29 5.22 -10.38 26.23
CA PRO A 29 4.74 -9.26 25.45
C PRO A 29 3.40 -9.60 24.76
N ARG A 30 2.43 -8.68 24.81
CA ARG A 30 1.15 -8.84 24.13
C ARG A 30 1.38 -8.90 22.62
N ALA A 31 0.75 -9.86 21.92
CA ALA A 31 0.73 -9.87 20.46
C ALA A 31 0.06 -8.60 19.92
N LEU A 32 0.65 -8.02 18.88
CA LEU A 32 0.10 -6.85 18.20
C LEU A 32 -1.21 -7.21 17.49
N SER A 33 -2.17 -6.32 17.50
CA SER A 33 -3.31 -6.41 16.60
C SER A 33 -2.86 -6.26 15.13
N PRO A 34 -3.66 -6.72 14.14
CA PRO A 34 -3.30 -6.56 12.72
C PRO A 34 -3.01 -5.12 12.31
N GLY A 35 -3.71 -4.14 12.92
CA GLY A 35 -3.46 -2.72 12.66
C GLY A 35 -2.14 -2.23 13.25
N GLU A 36 -1.83 -2.61 14.50
CA GLU A 36 -0.55 -2.28 15.13
C GLU A 36 0.63 -2.94 14.39
N GLN A 37 0.44 -4.19 13.92
CA GLN A 37 1.45 -4.86 13.10
C GLN A 37 1.70 -4.13 11.79
N CYS A 38 0.65 -3.73 11.06
CA CYS A 38 0.77 -2.96 9.83
C CYS A 38 1.56 -1.65 10.04
N LEU A 39 1.26 -0.90 11.11
CA LEU A 39 1.98 0.33 11.42
C LEU A 39 3.45 0.09 11.78
N ALA A 40 3.74 -0.99 12.50
CA ALA A 40 5.10 -1.39 12.83
C ALA A 40 5.89 -1.77 11.57
N ASP A 41 5.27 -2.51 10.64
CA ASP A 41 5.88 -2.91 9.37
C ASP A 41 6.19 -1.70 8.48
N LEU A 42 5.28 -0.71 8.37
CA LEU A 42 5.54 0.54 7.67
C LEU A 42 6.78 1.26 8.22
N GLY A 43 6.88 1.34 9.57
CA GLY A 43 8.03 1.95 10.23
C GLY A 43 9.33 1.19 9.95
N ALA A 44 9.29 -0.15 10.00
CA ALA A 44 10.44 -1.00 9.71
C ALA A 44 10.93 -0.89 8.25
N HIS A 45 10.03 -0.64 7.30
CA HIS A 45 10.37 -0.41 5.89
C HIS A 45 10.81 1.04 5.61
N GLY A 46 10.80 1.93 6.60
CA GLY A 46 11.21 3.33 6.44
C GLY A 46 10.17 4.22 5.75
N VAL A 47 8.91 3.78 5.70
CA VAL A 47 7.80 4.61 5.22
C VAL A 47 7.61 5.80 6.15
N ARG A 48 7.60 7.01 5.60
CA ARG A 48 7.37 8.25 6.38
C ARG A 48 5.89 8.57 6.40
N TYR A 49 5.26 8.38 7.56
CA TYR A 49 3.85 8.60 7.76
C TYR A 49 3.53 9.25 9.11
N GLU A 50 2.34 9.81 9.20
CA GLU A 50 1.68 10.26 10.42
C GLU A 50 0.35 9.52 10.56
N LEU A 51 -0.12 9.28 11.79
CA LEU A 51 -1.47 8.79 12.00
C LEU A 51 -2.46 9.84 11.51
N ALA A 52 -3.43 9.43 10.72
CA ALA A 52 -4.40 10.34 10.16
C ALA A 52 -5.78 10.17 10.83
N ALA A 53 -6.51 11.29 10.94
CA ALA A 53 -7.94 11.26 11.22
C ALA A 53 -8.72 11.45 9.92
N VAL A 54 -9.81 10.68 9.76
CA VAL A 54 -10.75 10.84 8.66
C VAL A 54 -12.11 11.29 9.22
N PRO A 55 -12.95 11.99 8.43
CA PRO A 55 -14.19 12.59 8.93
C PRO A 55 -15.19 11.59 9.51
N THR A 56 -15.10 10.32 9.13
CA THR A 56 -16.00 9.27 9.62
C THR A 56 -15.25 7.97 9.86
N SER A 57 -15.61 7.26 10.93
CA SER A 57 -15.09 5.94 11.28
C SER A 57 -16.01 4.80 10.83
N THR A 58 -17.13 5.10 10.20
CA THR A 58 -18.14 4.13 9.77
C THR A 58 -18.62 4.40 8.35
N GLY A 59 -19.24 3.38 7.75
CA GLY A 59 -19.79 3.48 6.41
C GLY A 59 -18.72 3.44 5.29
N PRO A 60 -19.11 3.78 4.08
CA PRO A 60 -18.24 3.59 2.89
C PRO A 60 -17.04 4.54 2.83
N CYS A 61 -17.01 5.59 3.65
CA CYS A 61 -15.91 6.54 3.73
C CYS A 61 -14.99 6.29 4.94
N ALA A 62 -15.20 5.20 5.66
CA ALA A 62 -14.31 4.81 6.75
C ALA A 62 -13.00 4.22 6.21
N VAL A 63 -11.89 4.65 6.78
CA VAL A 63 -10.56 4.14 6.44
C VAL A 63 -10.04 3.31 7.62
N VAL A 64 -9.62 2.09 7.35
CA VAL A 64 -9.02 1.19 8.36
C VAL A 64 -7.57 1.60 8.60
N ASN A 65 -7.22 1.87 9.86
CA ASN A 65 -5.87 2.31 10.27
C ASN A 65 -5.33 3.42 9.34
N PRO A 66 -5.97 4.60 9.33
CA PRO A 66 -5.62 5.66 8.41
C PRO A 66 -4.24 6.26 8.72
N VAL A 67 -3.43 6.41 7.70
CA VAL A 67 -2.12 7.05 7.73
C VAL A 67 -2.03 8.13 6.66
N LYS A 68 -1.30 9.21 6.95
CA LYS A 68 -0.91 10.23 5.98
C LYS A 68 0.54 10.00 5.60
N VAL A 69 0.76 9.49 4.41
CA VAL A 69 2.07 9.07 3.90
C VAL A 69 2.72 10.22 3.13
N ALA A 70 3.97 10.53 3.44
CA ALA A 70 4.79 11.52 2.73
C ALA A 70 5.87 10.87 1.83
N SER A 71 6.26 9.63 2.13
CA SER A 71 7.16 8.83 1.29
C SER A 71 7.00 7.35 1.60
N ALA A 72 7.04 6.51 0.56
CA ALA A 72 7.06 5.07 0.62
C ALA A 72 7.96 4.57 -0.52
N GLY A 73 9.12 4.01 -0.19
CA GLY A 73 10.19 3.67 -1.13
C GLY A 73 10.86 4.88 -1.79
N VAL A 74 10.15 6.00 -1.94
CA VAL A 74 10.63 7.25 -2.54
C VAL A 74 9.86 8.45 -1.97
N ALA A 75 10.39 9.65 -2.11
CA ALA A 75 9.68 10.90 -1.80
C ALA A 75 8.45 11.10 -2.72
N TRP A 76 7.40 11.73 -2.23
CA TRP A 76 6.20 12.06 -3.00
C TRP A 76 6.07 13.58 -3.21
N ASN A 77 5.38 13.99 -4.30
CA ASN A 77 5.11 15.41 -4.55
C ASN A 77 4.22 16.03 -3.47
N GLN A 78 3.30 15.24 -2.91
CA GLN A 78 2.40 15.64 -1.83
C GLN A 78 2.06 14.43 -0.95
N PRO A 79 1.85 14.63 0.35
CA PRO A 79 1.36 13.57 1.22
C PRO A 79 -0.06 13.15 0.85
N ALA A 80 -0.37 11.87 1.04
CA ALA A 80 -1.71 11.33 0.77
C ALA A 80 -2.23 10.53 1.98
N VAL A 81 -3.52 10.69 2.30
CA VAL A 81 -4.20 9.91 3.35
C VAL A 81 -4.71 8.61 2.74
N MET A 82 -4.42 7.48 3.39
CA MET A 82 -4.82 6.16 2.93
C MET A 82 -4.88 5.14 4.08
N SER A 83 -5.36 3.93 3.81
CA SER A 83 -5.23 2.83 4.77
C SER A 83 -3.79 2.37 4.90
N CYS A 84 -3.39 1.89 6.07
CA CYS A 84 -2.07 1.32 6.29
C CYS A 84 -1.78 0.18 5.29
N ALA A 85 -2.76 -0.66 4.98
CA ALA A 85 -2.61 -1.76 4.02
C ALA A 85 -2.29 -1.26 2.59
N LEU A 86 -2.86 -0.12 2.17
CA LEU A 86 -2.51 0.48 0.88
C LEU A 86 -1.09 1.05 0.92
N ALA A 87 -0.70 1.71 2.02
CA ALA A 87 0.64 2.28 2.17
C ALA A 87 1.74 1.20 2.07
N ASP A 88 1.56 0.06 2.75
CA ASP A 88 2.46 -1.10 2.64
C ASP A 88 2.54 -1.62 1.20
N ARG A 89 1.38 -1.72 0.52
CA ARG A 89 1.35 -2.21 -0.85
C ARG A 89 2.06 -1.26 -1.83
N VAL A 90 1.91 0.05 -1.65
CA VAL A 90 2.60 1.07 -2.47
C VAL A 90 4.12 1.03 -2.22
N ASP A 91 4.56 0.89 -0.98
CA ASP A 91 5.98 0.78 -0.64
C ASP A 91 6.64 -0.42 -1.32
N ARG A 92 6.03 -1.59 -1.17
CA ARG A 92 6.51 -2.83 -1.80
C ARG A 92 6.48 -2.74 -3.32
N PHE A 93 5.42 -2.21 -3.92
CA PHE A 93 5.35 -2.02 -5.36
C PHE A 93 6.45 -1.10 -5.86
N PHE A 94 6.71 0.00 -5.15
CA PHE A 94 7.77 0.92 -5.54
C PHE A 94 9.14 0.24 -5.47
N THR A 95 9.49 -0.36 -4.35
CA THR A 95 10.82 -0.93 -4.11
C THR A 95 11.09 -2.19 -4.95
N GLU A 96 10.09 -3.06 -5.10
CA GLU A 96 10.24 -4.36 -5.78
C GLU A 96 9.99 -4.29 -7.29
N ALA A 97 9.28 -3.26 -7.79
CA ALA A 97 8.94 -3.16 -9.21
C ALA A 97 9.32 -1.82 -9.86
N VAL A 98 8.87 -0.67 -9.34
CA VAL A 98 9.06 0.62 -10.01
C VAL A 98 10.54 0.99 -10.13
N GLU A 99 11.28 0.91 -9.04
CA GLU A 99 12.71 1.26 -9.02
C GLU A 99 13.57 0.36 -9.94
N PRO A 100 13.44 -0.98 -9.95
CA PRO A 100 14.13 -1.83 -10.92
C PRO A 100 13.75 -1.54 -12.38
N LEU A 101 12.47 -1.25 -12.66
CA LEU A 101 12.01 -0.91 -14.00
C LEU A 101 12.55 0.45 -14.47
N ALA A 102 12.67 1.44 -13.58
CA ALA A 102 13.28 2.73 -13.91
C ALA A 102 14.74 2.55 -14.33
N ARG A 103 15.52 1.81 -13.56
CA ARG A 103 16.91 1.50 -13.90
C ARG A 103 17.02 0.79 -15.25
N ARG A 104 16.11 -0.14 -15.52
CA ARG A 104 16.10 -0.94 -16.76
C ARG A 104 15.74 -0.11 -18.00
N HIS A 105 14.68 0.71 -17.93
CA HIS A 105 14.13 1.41 -19.09
C HIS A 105 14.66 2.83 -19.24
N LEU A 106 14.97 3.50 -18.11
CA LEU A 106 15.41 4.90 -18.11
C LEU A 106 16.91 5.06 -17.83
N GLY A 107 17.60 3.98 -17.41
CA GLY A 107 19.04 4.01 -17.07
C GLY A 107 19.35 4.72 -15.73
N THR A 108 18.34 5.12 -14.97
CA THR A 108 18.46 5.87 -13.73
C THR A 108 17.38 5.46 -12.73
N GLY A 109 17.57 5.80 -11.43
CA GLY A 109 16.56 5.57 -10.41
C GLY A 109 15.50 6.68 -10.37
N ILE A 110 14.51 6.51 -9.49
CA ILE A 110 13.45 7.50 -9.24
C ILE A 110 13.78 8.32 -7.99
N ALA A 111 13.72 9.65 -8.11
CA ALA A 111 13.87 10.58 -7.00
C ALA A 111 12.53 10.95 -6.36
N ARG A 112 11.42 10.93 -7.12
CA ARG A 112 10.10 11.30 -6.61
C ARG A 112 8.98 10.63 -7.41
N MET A 113 7.92 10.19 -6.72
CA MET A 113 6.64 9.81 -7.29
C MET A 113 5.64 10.97 -7.21
N ASP A 114 5.00 11.29 -8.32
CA ASP A 114 3.93 12.29 -8.37
C ASP A 114 2.57 11.57 -8.29
N ASN A 115 1.69 12.03 -7.37
CA ASN A 115 0.35 11.48 -7.16
C ASN A 115 -0.70 12.59 -7.13
N PHE A 116 -1.96 12.23 -7.43
CA PHE A 116 -3.13 13.10 -7.30
C PHE A 116 -3.89 12.91 -5.99
N GLY A 117 -3.40 12.00 -5.12
CA GLY A 117 -3.99 11.70 -3.83
C GLY A 117 -4.53 10.28 -3.73
N ALA A 118 -5.01 9.94 -2.53
CA ALA A 118 -5.57 8.62 -2.23
C ALA A 118 -6.97 8.74 -1.63
N TYR A 119 -7.14 9.22 -0.40
CA TYR A 119 -8.47 9.32 0.21
C TYR A 119 -9.32 10.46 -0.39
N SER A 120 -10.51 10.10 -0.82
CA SER A 120 -11.55 11.03 -1.25
C SER A 120 -12.93 10.39 -1.06
N CYS A 121 -13.71 10.90 -0.10
CA CYS A 121 -15.07 10.39 0.17
C CYS A 121 -16.02 10.78 -0.97
N ARG A 122 -16.08 9.97 -2.02
CA ARG A 122 -16.89 10.21 -3.22
C ARG A 122 -17.36 8.90 -3.88
N ARG A 123 -18.37 9.00 -4.70
CA ARG A 123 -18.79 7.94 -5.61
C ARG A 123 -17.84 7.80 -6.80
N GLU A 124 -17.87 6.66 -7.48
CA GLU A 124 -17.14 6.48 -8.73
C GLU A 124 -17.66 7.44 -9.81
N VAL A 125 -16.73 7.94 -10.63
CA VAL A 125 -17.08 8.79 -11.78
C VAL A 125 -17.68 7.88 -12.87
N GLY A 126 -18.85 8.28 -13.38
CA GLY A 126 -19.52 7.52 -14.46
C GLY A 126 -20.29 6.30 -14.03
N GLN A 127 -20.30 5.94 -12.74
CA GLN A 127 -21.10 4.83 -12.20
C GLN A 127 -21.98 5.28 -11.03
N ALA A 128 -23.25 5.54 -11.32
CA ALA A 128 -24.22 5.90 -10.28
C ALA A 128 -24.36 4.72 -9.27
N GLY A 129 -24.21 5.02 -7.99
CA GLY A 129 -24.48 4.06 -6.92
C GLY A 129 -23.26 3.36 -6.33
N ARG A 130 -22.11 3.28 -7.00
CA ARG A 130 -20.89 2.69 -6.46
C ARG A 130 -20.02 3.71 -5.72
N TRP A 131 -19.46 3.29 -4.60
CA TRP A 131 -18.44 4.05 -3.89
C TRP A 131 -17.07 3.77 -4.50
N SER A 132 -16.29 4.84 -4.67
CA SER A 132 -14.92 4.72 -5.09
C SER A 132 -14.05 4.05 -4.01
N GLU A 133 -13.05 3.29 -4.38
CA GLU A 133 -12.07 2.75 -3.44
C GLU A 133 -11.23 3.84 -2.76
N HIS A 134 -11.13 5.02 -3.36
CA HIS A 134 -10.62 6.22 -2.71
C HIS A 134 -11.43 6.59 -1.45
N ALA A 135 -12.74 6.35 -1.42
CA ALA A 135 -13.58 6.64 -0.26
C ALA A 135 -13.19 5.83 0.98
N ALA A 136 -12.65 4.62 0.79
CA ALA A 136 -12.17 3.76 1.87
C ALA A 136 -10.64 3.85 2.07
N GLY A 137 -9.96 4.80 1.41
CA GLY A 137 -8.50 4.92 1.46
C GLY A 137 -7.77 3.70 0.89
N ARG A 138 -8.39 2.98 -0.05
CA ARG A 138 -7.86 1.76 -0.65
C ARG A 138 -7.37 1.95 -2.09
N ALA A 139 -7.33 3.19 -2.59
CA ALA A 139 -6.82 3.53 -3.91
C ALA A 139 -5.89 4.73 -3.87
N ILE A 140 -4.94 4.79 -4.82
CA ILE A 140 -4.05 5.92 -5.09
C ILE A 140 -3.98 6.17 -6.59
N ASP A 141 -3.92 7.45 -6.97
CA ASP A 141 -3.75 7.89 -8.36
C ASP A 141 -2.32 8.37 -8.58
N VAL A 142 -1.52 7.61 -9.31
CA VAL A 142 -0.12 7.92 -9.64
C VAL A 142 -0.06 8.62 -11.00
N SER A 143 0.39 9.88 -11.02
CA SER A 143 0.42 10.70 -12.23
C SER A 143 1.76 10.70 -12.95
N GLY A 144 2.85 10.32 -12.27
CA GLY A 144 4.17 10.27 -12.88
C GLY A 144 5.33 10.12 -11.90
N PHE A 145 6.52 10.36 -12.43
CA PHE A 145 7.78 10.18 -11.70
C PHE A 145 8.78 11.27 -12.09
N VAL A 146 9.67 11.60 -11.17
CA VAL A 146 10.89 12.37 -11.43
C VAL A 146 12.07 11.47 -11.19
N THR A 147 12.93 11.32 -12.17
CA THR A 147 14.12 10.48 -12.12
C THR A 147 15.24 11.15 -11.32
N ALA A 148 16.25 10.40 -10.91
CA ALA A 148 17.39 10.92 -10.14
C ALA A 148 18.22 11.95 -10.91
N ASP A 149 18.19 11.93 -12.25
CA ASP A 149 18.81 12.94 -13.11
C ASP A 149 17.91 14.17 -13.38
N GLY A 150 16.73 14.23 -12.75
CA GLY A 150 15.78 15.36 -12.85
C GLY A 150 14.80 15.28 -14.01
N SER A 151 14.85 14.25 -14.86
CA SER A 151 13.90 14.08 -15.95
C SER A 151 12.49 13.80 -15.41
N ARG A 152 11.46 14.31 -16.06
CA ARG A 152 10.07 13.99 -15.72
C ARG A 152 9.51 12.92 -16.65
N VAL A 153 8.75 12.00 -16.07
CA VAL A 153 7.97 10.97 -16.77
C VAL A 153 6.53 11.11 -16.29
N THR A 154 5.60 11.49 -17.17
CA THR A 154 4.20 11.66 -16.80
C THR A 154 3.30 10.75 -17.62
N VAL A 155 2.26 10.22 -16.97
CA VAL A 155 1.28 9.37 -17.65
C VAL A 155 0.62 10.14 -18.78
N GLU A 156 0.24 11.40 -18.55
CA GLU A 156 -0.43 12.25 -19.53
C GLU A 156 0.37 12.46 -20.83
N GLN A 157 1.68 12.72 -20.71
CA GLN A 157 2.50 13.13 -21.86
C GLN A 157 3.23 11.98 -22.53
N ASP A 158 3.63 10.97 -21.74
CA ASP A 158 4.55 9.94 -22.18
C ASP A 158 3.87 8.58 -22.44
N TRP A 159 2.61 8.36 -22.00
CA TRP A 159 1.90 7.10 -22.18
C TRP A 159 1.83 6.64 -23.62
N ASN A 160 1.49 7.57 -24.53
CA ASN A 160 1.35 7.29 -25.96
C ASN A 160 2.57 7.71 -26.81
N ARG A 161 3.58 8.35 -26.21
CA ARG A 161 4.77 8.80 -26.94
C ARG A 161 5.81 7.68 -27.03
N PRO A 162 6.16 7.18 -28.22
CA PRO A 162 7.18 6.13 -28.35
C PRO A 162 8.51 6.52 -27.70
N GLY A 163 9.14 5.56 -27.03
CA GLY A 163 10.44 5.71 -26.39
C GLY A 163 10.53 5.14 -24.97
N PRO A 164 11.68 5.29 -24.31
CA PRO A 164 11.97 4.66 -23.02
C PRO A 164 10.96 5.02 -21.91
N LYS A 165 10.45 6.26 -21.88
CA LYS A 165 9.46 6.69 -20.89
C LYS A 165 8.13 5.95 -21.04
N ARG A 166 7.65 5.75 -22.28
CA ARG A 166 6.47 4.94 -22.55
C ARG A 166 6.68 3.50 -22.13
N GLU A 167 7.80 2.91 -22.51
CA GLU A 167 8.12 1.53 -22.16
C GLU A 167 8.17 1.33 -20.63
N PHE A 168 8.76 2.28 -19.91
CA PHE A 168 8.76 2.30 -18.46
C PHE A 168 7.33 2.36 -17.89
N LEU A 169 6.49 3.31 -18.32
CA LEU A 169 5.12 3.46 -17.82
C LEU A 169 4.28 2.21 -18.08
N HIS A 170 4.36 1.63 -19.26
CA HIS A 170 3.64 0.40 -19.59
C HIS A 170 4.14 -0.80 -18.78
N ALA A 171 5.45 -0.90 -18.54
CA ALA A 171 6.03 -1.93 -17.69
C ALA A 171 5.58 -1.77 -16.22
N VAL A 172 5.59 -0.54 -15.71
CA VAL A 172 5.08 -0.20 -14.36
C VAL A 172 3.62 -0.60 -14.23
N ALA A 173 2.75 -0.19 -15.17
CA ALA A 173 1.33 -0.52 -15.14
C ALA A 173 1.10 -2.05 -15.22
N SER A 174 1.84 -2.76 -16.07
CA SER A 174 1.76 -4.21 -16.17
C SER A 174 2.15 -4.91 -14.87
N ARG A 175 3.25 -4.47 -14.22
CA ARG A 175 3.70 -5.03 -12.93
C ARG A 175 2.80 -4.65 -11.77
N ALA A 176 2.10 -3.51 -11.84
CA ALA A 176 1.13 -3.12 -10.81
C ALA A 176 0.04 -4.19 -10.60
N CYS A 177 -0.32 -4.96 -11.65
CA CYS A 177 -1.31 -6.03 -11.55
C CYS A 177 -0.91 -7.19 -10.61
N ASP A 178 0.37 -7.31 -10.25
CA ASP A 178 0.84 -8.30 -9.28
C ASP A 178 0.68 -7.81 -7.82
N TYR A 179 0.53 -6.50 -7.64
CA TYR A 179 0.43 -5.85 -6.33
C TYR A 179 -0.97 -5.34 -6.01
N PHE A 180 -1.73 -4.92 -7.01
CA PHE A 180 -3.03 -4.30 -6.84
C PHE A 180 -4.14 -5.15 -7.45
N ASN A 181 -5.33 -5.03 -6.89
CA ASN A 181 -6.50 -5.76 -7.35
C ASN A 181 -7.13 -5.12 -8.58
N VAL A 182 -7.16 -3.79 -8.63
CA VAL A 182 -7.58 -3.04 -9.82
C VAL A 182 -6.46 -2.11 -10.26
N VAL A 183 -6.14 -2.16 -11.54
CA VAL A 183 -5.18 -1.26 -12.20
C VAL A 183 -5.85 -0.68 -13.43
N LEU A 184 -6.07 0.64 -13.43
CA LEU A 184 -6.59 1.37 -14.57
C LEU A 184 -5.53 2.34 -15.10
N SER A 185 -5.55 2.55 -16.41
CA SER A 185 -4.56 3.34 -17.14
C SER A 185 -5.25 4.15 -18.25
N PRO A 186 -4.55 4.97 -19.02
CA PRO A 186 -5.12 5.65 -20.19
C PRO A 186 -5.77 4.71 -21.22
N ASP A 187 -5.39 3.43 -21.22
CA ASP A 187 -6.01 2.43 -22.10
C ASP A 187 -7.34 1.87 -21.56
N SER A 188 -7.71 2.18 -20.31
CA SER A 188 -8.93 1.71 -19.67
C SER A 188 -10.15 2.54 -20.09
N ASP A 189 -10.08 3.83 -19.88
CA ASP A 189 -11.12 4.79 -20.17
C ASP A 189 -10.62 6.24 -20.18
N ARG A 190 -11.49 7.17 -20.58
CA ARG A 190 -11.16 8.60 -20.67
C ARG A 190 -10.90 9.31 -19.35
N TYR A 191 -11.26 8.73 -18.21
CA TYR A 191 -11.09 9.35 -16.90
C TYR A 191 -9.68 9.11 -16.33
N HIS A 192 -8.98 8.09 -16.87
CA HIS A 192 -7.63 7.71 -16.46
C HIS A 192 -6.53 8.17 -17.42
N TYR A 193 -6.82 9.18 -18.29
CA TYR A 193 -5.90 9.64 -19.35
C TYR A 193 -4.56 10.17 -18.83
N ASN A 194 -4.48 10.61 -17.57
CA ASN A 194 -3.31 11.30 -17.00
C ASN A 194 -2.76 10.65 -15.73
N HIS A 195 -3.24 9.46 -15.34
CA HIS A 195 -2.76 8.75 -14.17
C HIS A 195 -2.99 7.23 -14.26
N LEU A 196 -2.30 6.50 -13.40
CA LEU A 196 -2.60 5.11 -13.09
C LEU A 196 -3.42 5.08 -11.80
N HIS A 197 -4.61 4.52 -11.85
CA HIS A 197 -5.39 4.21 -10.67
C HIS A 197 -5.00 2.82 -10.17
N LEU A 198 -4.58 2.74 -8.91
CA LEU A 198 -4.10 1.51 -8.26
C LEU A 198 -4.92 1.28 -6.99
N ASP A 199 -5.66 0.16 -6.90
CA ASP A 199 -6.46 -0.13 -5.72
C ASP A 199 -6.32 -1.57 -5.19
N ILE A 200 -6.58 -1.73 -3.89
CA ILE A 200 -6.61 -3.00 -3.17
C ILE A 200 -8.05 -3.38 -2.74
N GLY A 201 -9.05 -2.85 -3.43
CA GLY A 201 -10.46 -3.16 -3.20
C GLY A 201 -10.82 -4.62 -3.51
N PRO A 202 -12.09 -5.01 -3.35
CA PRO A 202 -12.51 -6.41 -3.46
C PRO A 202 -12.59 -6.92 -4.90
N TRP A 203 -12.54 -6.03 -5.89
CA TRP A 203 -12.65 -6.39 -7.30
C TRP A 203 -11.28 -6.69 -7.90
N ARG A 204 -11.26 -7.45 -9.01
CA ARG A 204 -10.03 -7.70 -9.76
C ARG A 204 -10.22 -7.26 -11.20
N LEU A 205 -9.40 -6.30 -11.63
CA LEU A 205 -9.40 -5.79 -13.00
C LEU A 205 -8.02 -5.20 -13.33
N CYS A 206 -7.34 -5.79 -14.30
CA CYS A 206 -6.07 -5.29 -14.80
C CYS A 206 -6.24 -4.81 -16.24
N GLN A 207 -6.37 -3.51 -16.45
CA GLN A 207 -6.52 -2.86 -17.77
C GLN A 207 -5.35 -1.94 -18.05
N THR A 208 -4.25 -2.52 -18.51
CA THR A 208 -2.97 -1.83 -18.73
C THR A 208 -2.54 -1.82 -20.20
N ARG A 209 -3.34 -2.38 -21.11
CA ARG A 209 -3.10 -2.39 -22.55
C ARG A 209 -4.37 -2.00 -23.28
N ALA A 210 -4.22 -1.19 -24.35
CA ALA A 210 -5.32 -0.93 -25.27
C ALA A 210 -5.92 -2.26 -25.74
N LYS A 211 -7.26 -2.35 -25.73
CA LYS A 211 -7.96 -3.47 -26.36
C LYS A 211 -7.54 -3.50 -27.82
N THR A 212 -6.71 -4.46 -28.23
CA THR A 212 -6.42 -4.68 -29.64
C THR A 212 -7.76 -4.86 -30.33
N PRO A 213 -8.13 -4.03 -31.36
CA PRO A 213 -9.33 -4.29 -32.13
C PRO A 213 -9.25 -5.72 -32.64
N ALA A 214 -10.30 -6.52 -32.41
CA ALA A 214 -10.36 -7.87 -32.95
C ALA A 214 -10.00 -7.79 -34.44
N ALA A 215 -8.96 -8.52 -34.85
CA ALA A 215 -8.57 -8.57 -36.25
C ALA A 215 -9.81 -8.93 -37.05
N ARG A 216 -10.23 -8.01 -37.93
CA ARG A 216 -11.31 -8.31 -38.88
C ARG A 216 -10.83 -9.54 -39.64
N SER A 217 -11.52 -10.66 -39.49
CA SER A 217 -11.34 -11.83 -40.33
C SER A 217 -11.62 -11.38 -41.76
N VAL A 218 -10.57 -11.22 -42.53
CA VAL A 218 -10.69 -11.05 -43.99
C VAL A 218 -11.14 -12.41 -44.51
N SER A 219 -12.45 -12.57 -44.71
CA SER A 219 -12.99 -13.70 -45.43
C SER A 219 -12.50 -13.59 -46.88
N SER A 220 -11.48 -14.38 -47.20
CA SER A 220 -11.06 -14.56 -48.58
C SER A 220 -12.14 -15.39 -49.27
N THR A 221 -13.08 -14.74 -49.95
CA THR A 221 -13.89 -15.36 -50.97
C THR A 221 -12.98 -15.76 -52.10
N ILE A 222 -12.63 -17.04 -52.15
CA ILE A 222 -12.00 -17.64 -53.32
C ILE A 222 -13.10 -17.72 -54.36
N ASP A 223 -13.04 -16.80 -55.29
CA ASP A 223 -13.88 -16.81 -56.50
C ASP A 223 -13.37 -17.94 -57.39
N SER A 224 -14.12 -19.04 -57.41
CA SER A 224 -13.88 -20.16 -58.32
C SER A 224 -14.44 -19.82 -59.67
N GLY A 225 -13.69 -19.05 -60.45
CA GLY A 225 -13.98 -18.80 -61.84
C GLY A 225 -13.92 -20.10 -62.66
N ALA A 226 -15.09 -20.65 -62.99
CA ALA A 226 -15.21 -21.64 -64.03
C ALA A 226 -15.04 -20.94 -65.38
N SER A 227 -14.11 -21.43 -66.18
CA SER A 227 -13.99 -21.09 -67.60
C SER A 227 -14.52 -22.23 -68.46
N PRO A 228 -15.06 -21.96 -69.68
CA PRO A 228 -15.84 -22.81 -70.53
C PRO A 228 -15.06 -23.96 -71.20
#